data_103f9a110ec21c232fd25729b16a48fd
#
_entry.id   103f9a110ec21c232fd25729b16a48fd
#
_cell.length_a   1.000
_cell.length_b   1.000
_cell.length_c   1.000
_cell.angle_alpha   90.00
_cell.angle_beta   90.00
_cell.angle_gamma   90.00
#
_symmetry.space_group_name_H-M   'P 1'
#
loop_
_entity.id
_entity.type
_entity.pdbx_description
1 polymer ?
#
loop_
_entity_poly.entity_id
_entity_poly.type
_entity_poly.pdbx_seq_one_letter_code
_entity_poly.pdbx_strand_id
1 'polypeptide(L)'
;MTAKPSQVPLKRILLAEDDESMRGFLERALAKAGYEVVAFPNGSEAYERLKEESFTLLLTDIVMPQMDGIELARRAGELDPDLKIMFITGFAAVTLNAEQQPPKDA
;
A
#
# COMPACT_ATOMS: atom_id res chain seq x y z
N MET A 1 -10.71 -5.94 -31.00
CA MET A 1 -10.52 -5.92 -30.49
C MET A 1 -10.07 -5.94 -29.88
N THR A 2 -9.99 -5.94 -29.56
CA THR A 2 -9.60 -5.93 -28.91
C THR A 2 -9.16 -6.09 -28.15
N ALA A 3 -9.42 -6.47 -28.05
CA ALA A 3 -9.12 -6.72 -26.86
C ALA A 3 -7.94 -6.60 -26.57
N LYS A 4 -7.61 -6.62 -26.12
CA LYS A 4 -6.49 -6.37 -25.85
C LYS A 4 -6.02 -6.80 -24.61
N PRO A 5 -4.85 -6.81 -24.37
CA PRO A 5 -4.25 -7.18 -23.15
C PRO A 5 -4.84 -6.41 -22.04
N SER A 6 -5.38 -5.34 -22.37
CA SER A 6 -5.99 -4.54 -21.38
C SER A 6 -7.18 -5.20 -20.77
N GLN A 7 -7.50 -6.38 -21.21
CA GLN A 7 -8.54 -7.06 -20.56
C GLN A 7 -8.15 -7.54 -19.22
N VAL A 8 -6.86 -7.64 -18.93
CA VAL A 8 -6.40 -7.99 -17.61
C VAL A 8 -6.29 -6.69 -16.84
N PRO A 9 -7.06 -6.51 -15.79
CA PRO A 9 -7.02 -5.25 -15.07
C PRO A 9 -5.66 -5.06 -14.45
N LEU A 10 -5.23 -3.81 -14.42
CA LEU A 10 -4.00 -3.47 -13.74
C LEU A 10 -4.20 -3.70 -12.27
N LYS A 11 -3.14 -4.12 -11.61
CA LYS A 11 -3.19 -4.24 -10.17
C LYS A 11 -3.14 -2.84 -9.60
N ARG A 12 -3.99 -2.59 -8.65
CA ARG A 12 -4.14 -1.28 -8.08
C ARG A 12 -3.57 -1.25 -6.67
N ILE A 13 -2.73 -0.25 -6.42
CA ILE A 13 -2.07 -0.10 -5.15
C ILE A 13 -2.51 1.20 -4.52
N LEU A 14 -2.94 1.12 -3.27
CA LEU A 14 -3.23 2.30 -2.48
C LEU A 14 -2.00 2.53 -1.62
N LEU A 15 -1.41 3.71 -1.75
CA LEU A 15 -0.18 4.06 -1.04
C LEU A 15 -0.49 5.11 0.00
N ALA A 16 -0.10 4.86 1.24
CA ALA A 16 -0.26 5.84 2.30
C ALA A 16 1.11 6.15 2.86
N GLU A 17 1.58 7.36 2.65
CA GLU A 17 2.91 7.78 3.04
C GLU A 17 2.92 9.27 3.28
N ASP A 18 3.26 9.70 4.49
CA ASP A 18 3.18 11.12 4.81
C ASP A 18 4.39 11.93 4.31
N ASP A 19 5.51 11.29 4.08
CA ASP A 19 6.66 12.02 3.56
C ASP A 19 6.48 12.25 2.07
N GLU A 20 6.46 13.50 1.67
CA GLU A 20 6.16 13.85 0.30
C GLU A 20 7.17 13.28 -0.69
N SER A 21 8.44 13.35 -0.36
CA SER A 21 9.48 12.85 -1.25
C SER A 21 9.38 11.34 -1.43
N MET A 22 9.20 10.64 -0.33
CA MET A 22 9.09 9.19 -0.38
C MET A 22 7.82 8.78 -1.12
N ARG A 23 6.73 9.49 -0.85
CA ARG A 23 5.45 9.18 -1.53
C ARG A 23 5.61 9.33 -3.03
N GLY A 24 6.22 10.43 -3.48
CA GLY A 24 6.41 10.64 -4.90
C GLY A 24 7.34 9.62 -5.52
N PHE A 25 8.40 9.27 -4.80
CA PHE A 25 9.34 8.27 -5.29
C PHE A 25 8.65 6.92 -5.47
N LEU A 26 7.91 6.50 -4.46
CA LEU A 26 7.24 5.20 -4.52
C LEU A 26 6.15 5.20 -5.59
N GLU A 27 5.43 6.29 -5.69
CA GLU A 27 4.37 6.38 -6.68
C GLU A 27 4.93 6.22 -8.08
N ARG A 28 6.04 6.89 -8.37
CA ARG A 28 6.65 6.79 -9.69
C ARG A 28 7.24 5.41 -9.93
N ALA A 29 7.89 4.85 -8.93
CA ALA A 29 8.52 3.54 -9.09
C ALA A 29 7.49 2.47 -9.34
N LEU A 30 6.39 2.51 -8.61
CA LEU A 30 5.35 1.52 -8.77
C LEU A 30 4.61 1.69 -10.09
N ALA A 31 4.37 2.92 -10.49
CA ALA A 31 3.73 3.16 -11.76
C ALA A 31 4.60 2.67 -12.91
N LYS A 32 5.90 2.88 -12.78
CA LYS A 32 6.82 2.42 -13.81
C LYS A 32 6.83 0.90 -13.89
N ALA A 33 6.58 0.24 -12.77
CA ALA A 33 6.53 -1.21 -12.77
C ALA A 33 5.21 -1.76 -13.31
N GLY A 34 4.28 -0.90 -13.66
CA GLY A 34 3.05 -1.34 -14.29
C GLY A 34 1.82 -1.34 -13.40
N TYR A 35 1.91 -0.77 -12.22
CA TYR A 35 0.77 -0.72 -11.32
C TYR A 35 0.03 0.60 -11.42
N GLU A 36 -1.23 0.56 -11.11
CA GLU A 36 -2.00 1.78 -10.96
C GLU A 36 -1.91 2.19 -9.50
N VAL A 37 -1.44 3.38 -9.22
CA VAL A 37 -1.16 3.80 -7.86
C VAL A 37 -2.00 5.01 -7.50
N VAL A 38 -2.64 4.95 -6.34
CA VAL A 38 -3.36 6.09 -5.79
C VAL A 38 -2.71 6.37 -4.44
N ALA A 39 -2.19 7.58 -4.26
CA ALA A 39 -1.38 7.91 -3.10
C ALA A 39 -2.01 8.97 -2.23
N PHE A 40 -1.88 8.80 -0.92
CA PHE A 40 -2.41 9.74 0.05
C PHE A 40 -1.38 10.02 1.13
N PRO A 41 -1.43 11.20 1.73
CA PRO A 41 -0.44 11.57 2.74
C PRO A 41 -0.76 11.09 4.16
N ASN A 42 -1.91 10.48 4.35
CA ASN A 42 -2.26 10.01 5.69
C ASN A 42 -3.24 8.85 5.60
N GLY A 43 -3.40 8.18 6.73
CA GLY A 43 -4.25 6.99 6.75
C GLY A 43 -5.73 7.29 6.65
N SER A 44 -6.13 8.46 7.12
CA SER A 44 -7.54 8.80 7.09
C SER A 44 -8.07 8.93 5.67
N GLU A 45 -7.33 9.66 4.83
CA GLU A 45 -7.73 9.82 3.45
C GLU A 45 -7.64 8.50 2.68
N ALA A 46 -6.63 7.70 2.99
CA ALA A 46 -6.49 6.41 2.36
C ALA A 46 -7.68 5.51 2.70
N TYR A 47 -8.10 5.54 3.95
CA TYR A 47 -9.21 4.71 4.37
C TYR A 47 -10.51 5.13 3.68
N GLU A 48 -10.71 6.45 3.53
CA GLU A 48 -11.91 6.92 2.84
C GLU A 48 -11.95 6.40 1.41
N ARG A 49 -10.80 6.37 0.74
CA ARG A 49 -10.76 5.86 -0.61
C ARG A 49 -11.02 4.35 -0.64
N LEU A 50 -10.52 3.62 0.36
CA LEU A 50 -10.77 2.19 0.42
C LEU A 50 -12.25 1.85 0.54
N LYS A 51 -13.02 2.74 1.11
CA LYS A 51 -14.45 2.51 1.23
C LYS A 51 -15.15 2.69 -0.11
N GLU A 52 -14.52 3.36 -1.04
CA GLU A 52 -15.13 3.65 -2.33
C GLU A 52 -14.67 2.75 -3.46
N GLU A 53 -13.46 2.22 -3.36
CA GLU A 53 -12.87 1.47 -4.45
C GLU A 53 -12.10 0.27 -3.94
N SER A 54 -11.95 -0.72 -4.78
CA SER A 54 -11.16 -1.91 -4.43
C SER A 54 -9.73 -1.75 -4.87
N PHE A 55 -8.83 -2.31 -4.08
CA PHE A 55 -7.41 -2.30 -4.39
C PHE A 55 -6.84 -3.69 -4.20
N THR A 56 -5.73 -3.97 -4.84
CA THR A 56 -5.05 -5.23 -4.71
C THR A 56 -4.12 -5.23 -3.50
N LEU A 57 -3.49 -4.09 -3.26
CA LEU A 57 -2.48 -3.96 -2.23
C LEU A 57 -2.61 -2.60 -1.54
N LEU A 58 -2.50 -2.61 -0.23
CA LEU A 58 -2.33 -1.39 0.55
C LEU A 58 -0.87 -1.37 0.98
N LEU A 59 -0.15 -0.34 0.57
CA LEU A 59 1.23 -0.15 0.96
C LEU A 59 1.25 1.10 1.84
N THR A 60 1.59 0.95 3.10
CA THR A 60 1.44 2.06 4.02
C THR A 60 2.61 2.21 4.96
N ASP A 61 2.97 3.44 5.25
CA ASP A 61 3.89 3.73 6.31
C ASP A 61 3.21 3.38 7.62
N ILE A 62 4.00 3.15 8.64
CA ILE A 62 3.46 2.82 9.95
C ILE A 62 3.11 4.08 10.72
N VAL A 63 4.02 5.02 10.77
CA VAL A 63 3.80 6.23 11.54
C VAL A 63 3.36 7.36 10.63
N MET A 64 2.11 7.78 10.79
CA MET A 64 1.53 8.85 9.98
C MET A 64 0.57 9.64 10.84
N PRO A 65 0.31 10.89 10.48
CA PRO A 65 -0.68 11.66 11.20
C PRO A 65 -2.08 11.15 10.88
N GLN A 66 -2.97 11.42 11.77
CA GLN A 66 -4.41 11.18 11.63
C GLN A 66 -4.84 9.73 11.67
N MET A 67 -4.18 8.82 11.19
CA MET A 67 -4.47 7.41 11.35
C MET A 67 -3.20 6.70 10.94
N ASP A 68 -2.54 6.05 11.91
CA ASP A 68 -1.29 5.42 11.59
C ASP A 68 -1.52 4.16 10.75
N GLY A 69 -0.42 3.60 10.25
CA GLY A 69 -0.52 2.48 9.34
C GLY A 69 -1.07 1.21 9.96
N ILE A 70 -0.86 1.02 11.25
CA ILE A 70 -1.37 -0.18 11.91
C ILE A 70 -2.89 -0.12 12.00
N GLU A 71 -3.41 1.05 12.39
CA GLU A 71 -4.85 1.21 12.47
C GLU A 71 -5.47 1.14 11.08
N LEU A 72 -4.81 1.76 10.10
CA LEU A 72 -5.29 1.71 8.73
C LEU A 72 -5.35 0.27 8.24
N ALA A 73 -4.31 -0.51 8.52
CA ALA A 73 -4.28 -1.90 8.09
C ALA A 73 -5.40 -2.70 8.74
N ARG A 74 -5.64 -2.45 10.02
CA ARG A 74 -6.70 -3.17 10.72
C ARG A 74 -8.05 -2.88 10.10
N ARG A 75 -8.33 -1.61 9.85
CA ARG A 75 -9.61 -1.23 9.28
C ARG A 75 -9.75 -1.68 7.84
N ALA A 76 -8.65 -1.63 7.09
CA ALA A 76 -8.67 -2.08 5.71
C ALA A 76 -8.97 -3.57 5.64
N GLY A 77 -8.38 -4.34 6.53
CA GLY A 77 -8.63 -5.77 6.56
C GLY A 77 -10.07 -6.11 6.89
N GLU A 78 -10.73 -5.26 7.68
CA GLU A 78 -12.13 -5.48 7.98
C GLU A 78 -13.00 -5.16 6.77
N LEU A 79 -12.62 -4.15 6.00
CA LEU A 79 -13.36 -3.80 4.81
C LEU A 79 -13.20 -4.84 3.71
N ASP A 80 -11.99 -5.35 3.56
CA ASP A 80 -11.68 -6.24 2.46
C ASP A 80 -10.68 -7.28 2.93
N PRO A 81 -11.14 -8.43 3.35
CA PRO A 81 -10.24 -9.46 3.85
C PRO A 81 -9.25 -9.99 2.82
N ASP A 82 -9.52 -9.77 1.54
CA ASP A 82 -8.62 -10.23 0.50
C ASP A 82 -7.53 -9.22 0.16
N LEU A 83 -7.60 -8.05 0.72
CA LEU A 83 -6.61 -7.01 0.43
C LEU A 83 -5.27 -7.40 1.03
N LYS A 84 -4.22 -7.32 0.22
CA LYS A 84 -2.90 -7.58 0.74
C LYS A 84 -2.36 -6.30 1.34
N ILE A 85 -1.61 -6.43 2.42
CA ILE A 85 -1.13 -5.27 3.15
C ILE A 85 0.36 -5.41 3.37
N MET A 86 1.10 -4.35 3.06
CA MET A 86 2.53 -4.32 3.24
C MET A 86 2.89 -3.00 3.90
N PHE A 87 3.82 -3.06 4.85
CA PHE A 87 4.23 -1.87 5.57
C PHE A 87 5.57 -1.35 5.08
N ILE A 88 5.71 -0.04 5.09
CA ILE A 88 6.96 0.62 4.77
C ILE A 88 7.58 1.05 6.08
N THR A 89 8.85 0.75 6.27
CA THR A 89 9.54 1.24 7.45
C THR A 89 10.50 2.32 7.00
N GLY A 90 11.22 2.88 7.92
CA GLY A 90 12.19 3.89 7.57
C GLY A 90 13.32 3.35 6.72
N PHE A 91 13.46 2.04 6.62
CA PHE A 91 14.54 1.45 5.86
C PHE A 91 14.09 0.86 4.56
N ALA A 92 12.97 0.18 4.58
CA ALA A 92 12.51 -0.51 3.39
C ALA A 92 11.11 -1.00 3.62
N ALA A 93 10.46 -1.40 2.55
CA ALA A 93 9.17 -2.03 2.65
C ALA A 93 9.38 -3.43 3.21
N VAL A 94 8.60 -3.77 4.19
CA VAL A 94 8.75 -5.04 4.89
C VAL A 94 7.40 -5.71 5.02
N THR A 95 7.35 -6.98 4.72
CA THR A 95 6.14 -7.73 5.00
C THR A 95 6.26 -8.29 6.40
N LEU A 96 5.16 -8.52 7.03
CA LEU A 96 5.17 -9.02 8.38
C LEU A 96 5.09 -10.53 8.41
N ASN A 97 5.98 -11.16 7.70
CA ASN A 97 6.05 -12.60 7.72
C ASN A 97 7.13 -13.06 8.64
N ALA A 98 6.95 -14.17 9.29
CA ALA A 98 7.93 -14.68 10.19
C ALA A 98 9.25 -14.97 9.50
N GLU A 99 9.18 -15.42 8.30
CA GLU A 99 10.42 -15.75 7.62
C GLU A 99 11.19 -14.54 7.19
N GLN A 100 10.61 -13.37 7.36
CA GLN A 100 11.32 -12.16 7.04
C GLN A 100 12.12 -11.64 8.22
N GLN A 101 12.04 -12.30 9.32
CA GLN A 101 12.75 -11.83 10.48
C GLN A 101 14.22 -11.98 10.29
N PRO A 102 14.99 -11.06 10.83
CA PRO A 102 16.43 -11.21 10.74
C PRO A 102 16.86 -12.41 11.57
N PRO A 103 17.99 -12.95 11.26
CA PRO A 103 18.49 -14.07 12.02
C PRO A 103 18.66 -13.65 13.47
N LYS A 104 18.19 -14.48 14.35
CA LYS A 104 18.19 -14.11 15.68
C LYS A 104 19.51 -14.08 16.27
N ASP A 105 20.33 -14.92 15.86
CA ASP A 105 21.59 -14.99 16.42
C ASP A 105 22.57 -14.18 15.68
N ALA A 106 22.11 -13.50 14.74
CA ALA A 106 23.02 -12.69 13.95
C ALA A 106 23.47 -11.54 14.77
#